data_c2c259211bec274c325223764e058afb
#
_entry.id   c2c259211bec274c325223764e058afb
#
_cell.length_a   1.000
_cell.length_b   1.000
_cell.length_c   1.000
_cell.angle_alpha   90.00
_cell.angle_beta   90.00
_cell.angle_gamma   90.00
#
_symmetry.space_group_name_H-M   'P 1'
#
loop_
_entity.id
_entity.type
_entity.pdbx_description
1 polymer ?
#
loop_
_entity_poly.entity_id
_entity_poly.type
_entity_poly.pdbx_seq_one_letter_code
_entity_poly.pdbx_strand_id
1 'polypeptide(L)'
;MALTLPRDRTAVVVIECQNDLLHESKIGAAGISGALATTVRDRNVLDHIAAVVRAARAAQVPVLYANKESKPGVPTTNAPIFRIGRRHPILIEGTWGAEVHPAIAPAEGDYVIRRFLSVDASYGSGLFGTLRALGRTLIVAMGVSTNFAVEGTVRGAVNRLFEVVVPEDCCASVPDEMHRFSIDRILSLLGTISTSEEVVRALTAVS
;
A
#
# COMPACT_ATOMS: atom_id res chain seq x y z
N MET A 1 10.67 -20.99 -9.50
CA MET A 1 11.30 -21.19 -8.17
C MET A 1 10.29 -20.74 -7.13
N ALA A 2 10.26 -21.37 -5.94
CA ALA A 2 9.38 -20.92 -4.86
C ALA A 2 9.81 -19.52 -4.37
N LEU A 3 8.85 -18.68 -3.97
CA LEU A 3 9.12 -17.38 -3.37
C LEU A 3 9.85 -17.56 -2.03
N THR A 4 10.90 -16.78 -1.82
CA THR A 4 11.67 -16.79 -0.57
C THR A 4 11.67 -15.38 0.03
N LEU A 5 11.30 -15.28 1.31
CA LEU A 5 11.24 -14.03 2.07
C LEU A 5 12.06 -14.17 3.37
N PRO A 6 13.39 -13.90 3.34
CA PRO A 6 14.22 -13.94 4.53
C PRO A 6 13.69 -12.97 5.58
N ARG A 7 13.33 -13.48 6.78
CA ARG A 7 12.62 -12.71 7.81
C ARG A 7 13.44 -11.54 8.36
N ASP A 8 14.76 -11.71 8.42
CA ASP A 8 15.71 -10.73 8.94
C ASP A 8 15.84 -9.47 8.07
N ARG A 9 15.56 -9.57 6.76
CA ARG A 9 15.66 -8.44 5.82
C ARG A 9 14.36 -8.06 5.13
N THR A 10 13.24 -8.76 5.42
CA THR A 10 11.92 -8.49 4.85
C THR A 10 11.12 -7.52 5.73
N ALA A 11 10.33 -6.67 5.10
CA ALA A 11 9.24 -5.90 5.71
C ALA A 11 8.01 -5.90 4.82
N VAL A 12 6.82 -5.79 5.43
CA VAL A 12 5.54 -5.62 4.72
C VAL A 12 5.15 -4.15 4.73
N VAL A 13 4.80 -3.59 3.57
CA VAL A 13 4.39 -2.20 3.41
C VAL A 13 2.97 -2.14 2.85
N VAL A 14 2.02 -1.69 3.69
CA VAL A 14 0.61 -1.47 3.35
C VAL A 14 0.42 -0.02 2.95
N ILE A 15 -0.03 0.23 1.73
CA ILE A 15 -0.02 1.55 1.10
C ILE A 15 -1.45 2.06 0.92
N GLU A 16 -1.78 3.20 1.56
CA GLU A 16 -3.03 3.96 1.42
C GLU A 16 -4.33 3.16 1.65
N CYS A 17 -4.29 2.10 2.44
CA CYS A 17 -5.49 1.32 2.76
C CYS A 17 -6.32 1.99 3.86
N GLN A 18 -6.87 3.17 3.56
CA GLN A 18 -7.55 4.07 4.49
C GLN A 18 -9.06 4.15 4.25
N ASN A 19 -9.83 4.52 5.28
CA ASN A 19 -11.30 4.48 5.25
C ASN A 19 -11.93 5.30 4.13
N ASP A 20 -11.45 6.51 3.86
CA ASP A 20 -12.01 7.34 2.78
C ASP A 20 -11.83 6.75 1.39
N LEU A 21 -10.95 5.78 1.22
CA LEU A 21 -10.68 5.11 -0.05
C LEU A 21 -11.38 3.74 -0.15
N LEU A 22 -11.48 3.00 0.96
CA LEU A 22 -11.78 1.56 0.89
C LEU A 22 -13.00 1.12 1.70
N HIS A 23 -13.48 1.93 2.66
CA HIS A 23 -14.55 1.50 3.56
C HIS A 23 -15.86 1.27 2.80
N GLU A 24 -16.63 0.27 3.20
CA GLU A 24 -17.87 -0.16 2.55
C GLU A 24 -18.91 0.96 2.45
N SER A 25 -18.89 1.91 3.37
CA SER A 25 -19.76 3.10 3.30
C SER A 25 -19.49 4.01 2.10
N LYS A 26 -18.37 3.82 1.40
CA LYS A 26 -18.04 4.54 0.17
C LYS A 26 -18.56 3.86 -1.10
N ILE A 27 -18.97 2.60 -1.01
CA ILE A 27 -19.50 1.85 -2.16
C ILE A 27 -20.73 2.58 -2.73
N GLY A 28 -20.69 2.80 -4.05
CA GLY A 28 -21.71 3.57 -4.76
C GLY A 28 -21.57 5.09 -4.68
N ALA A 29 -20.62 5.61 -3.90
CA ALA A 29 -20.30 7.03 -3.92
C ALA A 29 -19.67 7.43 -5.26
N ALA A 30 -19.90 8.68 -5.68
CA ALA A 30 -19.28 9.22 -6.89
C ALA A 30 -17.76 9.39 -6.71
N GLY A 31 -17.02 9.21 -7.82
CA GLY A 31 -15.58 9.44 -7.87
C GLY A 31 -14.74 8.23 -7.47
N ILE A 32 -13.46 8.50 -7.24
CA ILE A 32 -12.45 7.44 -7.08
C ILE A 32 -12.68 6.57 -5.83
N SER A 33 -13.13 7.17 -4.72
CA SER A 33 -13.37 6.43 -3.48
C SER A 33 -14.44 5.34 -3.64
N GLY A 34 -15.58 5.69 -4.25
CA GLY A 34 -16.65 4.72 -4.46
C GLY A 34 -16.27 3.60 -5.44
N ALA A 35 -15.61 3.96 -6.53
CA ALA A 35 -15.14 2.98 -7.51
C ALA A 35 -14.07 2.06 -6.89
N LEU A 36 -13.12 2.62 -6.13
CA LEU A 36 -12.05 1.85 -5.51
C LEU A 36 -12.57 0.94 -4.40
N ALA A 37 -13.46 1.42 -3.52
CA ALA A 37 -14.10 0.61 -2.48
C ALA A 37 -14.87 -0.58 -3.09
N THR A 38 -15.58 -0.35 -4.19
CA THR A 38 -16.27 -1.41 -4.94
C THR A 38 -15.28 -2.46 -5.47
N THR A 39 -14.23 -2.02 -6.16
CA THR A 39 -13.21 -2.92 -6.73
C THR A 39 -12.49 -3.72 -5.64
N VAL A 40 -12.14 -3.08 -4.53
CA VAL A 40 -11.46 -3.72 -3.39
C VAL A 40 -12.32 -4.80 -2.77
N ARG A 41 -13.62 -4.54 -2.59
CA ARG A 41 -14.60 -5.55 -2.13
C ARG A 41 -14.70 -6.72 -3.12
N ASP A 42 -14.95 -6.42 -4.38
CA ASP A 42 -15.24 -7.45 -5.41
C ASP A 42 -14.04 -8.37 -5.67
N ARG A 43 -12.83 -7.89 -5.39
CA ARG A 43 -11.58 -8.65 -5.50
C ARG A 43 -11.09 -9.21 -4.16
N ASN A 44 -11.80 -9.02 -3.06
CA ASN A 44 -11.41 -9.42 -1.70
C ASN A 44 -10.02 -8.92 -1.27
N VAL A 45 -9.60 -7.74 -1.74
CA VAL A 45 -8.24 -7.22 -1.55
C VAL A 45 -7.88 -7.07 -0.06
N LEU A 46 -8.82 -6.59 0.77
CA LEU A 46 -8.59 -6.44 2.20
C LEU A 46 -8.38 -7.76 2.92
N ASP A 47 -9.08 -8.83 2.52
CA ASP A 47 -8.90 -10.17 3.10
C ASP A 47 -7.53 -10.73 2.77
N HIS A 48 -7.07 -10.55 1.52
CA HIS A 48 -5.73 -10.92 1.09
C HIS A 48 -4.65 -10.14 1.86
N ILE A 49 -4.78 -8.81 1.98
CA ILE A 49 -3.88 -7.99 2.80
C ILE A 49 -3.88 -8.45 4.25
N ALA A 50 -5.06 -8.70 4.84
CA ALA A 50 -5.18 -9.14 6.21
C ALA A 50 -4.47 -10.49 6.47
N ALA A 51 -4.53 -11.42 5.51
CA ALA A 51 -3.81 -12.69 5.59
C ALA A 51 -2.29 -12.48 5.61
N VAL A 52 -1.76 -11.64 4.73
CA VAL A 52 -0.33 -11.29 4.67
C VAL A 52 0.12 -10.59 5.96
N VAL A 53 -0.65 -9.61 6.45
CA VAL A 53 -0.34 -8.88 7.69
C VAL A 53 -0.30 -9.81 8.90
N ARG A 54 -1.28 -10.73 9.02
CA ARG A 54 -1.28 -11.74 10.11
C ARG A 54 -0.04 -12.64 10.03
N ALA A 55 0.31 -13.12 8.84
CA ALA A 55 1.49 -13.97 8.65
C ALA A 55 2.79 -13.23 8.96
N ALA A 56 2.90 -11.97 8.55
CA ALA A 56 4.07 -11.13 8.84
C ALA A 56 4.25 -10.93 10.36
N ARG A 57 3.18 -10.58 11.07
CA ARG A 57 3.20 -10.41 12.54
C ARG A 57 3.60 -11.71 13.24
N ALA A 58 3.02 -12.85 12.84
CA ALA A 58 3.36 -14.16 13.40
C ALA A 58 4.83 -14.54 13.13
N ALA A 59 5.39 -14.12 12.00
CA ALA A 59 6.79 -14.33 11.64
C ALA A 59 7.74 -13.27 12.22
N GLN A 60 7.25 -12.31 12.99
CA GLN A 60 8.00 -11.15 13.52
C GLN A 60 8.65 -10.30 12.42
N VAL A 61 8.02 -10.27 11.25
CA VAL A 61 8.38 -9.37 10.13
C VAL A 61 7.66 -8.04 10.31
N PRO A 62 8.37 -6.89 10.32
CA PRO A 62 7.76 -5.59 10.53
C PRO A 62 6.69 -5.27 9.50
N VAL A 63 5.57 -4.69 9.97
CA VAL A 63 4.50 -4.16 9.14
C VAL A 63 4.53 -2.63 9.21
N LEU A 64 4.59 -1.98 8.06
CA LEU A 64 4.58 -0.53 7.93
C LEU A 64 3.37 -0.10 7.12
N TYR A 65 2.60 0.86 7.63
CA TYR A 65 1.48 1.48 6.93
C TYR A 65 1.94 2.83 6.37
N ALA A 66 1.92 2.98 5.05
CA ALA A 66 2.31 4.19 4.36
C ALA A 66 1.06 4.98 3.96
N ASN A 67 0.59 5.84 4.85
CA ASN A 67 -0.67 6.57 4.73
C ASN A 67 -0.47 7.94 4.10
N LYS A 68 -1.48 8.35 3.33
CA LYS A 68 -1.62 9.72 2.87
C LYS A 68 -2.58 10.48 3.80
N GLU A 69 -2.25 11.72 4.10
CA GLU A 69 -3.15 12.65 4.78
C GLU A 69 -3.27 13.95 3.97
N SER A 70 -4.43 14.57 4.03
CA SER A 70 -4.68 15.88 3.45
C SER A 70 -4.72 16.92 4.56
N LYS A 71 -4.00 18.02 4.37
CA LYS A 71 -4.00 19.13 5.32
C LYS A 71 -4.58 20.36 4.65
N PRO A 72 -5.70 20.90 5.15
CA PRO A 72 -6.28 22.13 4.62
C PRO A 72 -5.26 23.26 4.59
N GLY A 73 -5.24 24.04 3.50
CA GLY A 73 -4.33 25.17 3.33
C GLY A 73 -2.91 24.84 2.87
N VAL A 74 -2.52 23.56 2.80
CA VAL A 74 -1.21 23.18 2.24
C VAL A 74 -1.25 23.32 0.72
N PRO A 75 -0.32 24.08 0.12
CA PRO A 75 -0.24 24.21 -1.34
C PRO A 75 0.02 22.85 -2.01
N THR A 76 -0.62 22.62 -3.13
CA THR A 76 -0.41 21.45 -3.97
C THR A 76 -0.06 21.86 -5.39
N THR A 77 0.41 20.90 -6.18
CA THR A 77 0.73 21.15 -7.59
C THR A 77 -0.54 21.36 -8.45
N ASN A 78 -0.34 21.73 -9.72
CA ASN A 78 -1.43 21.82 -10.70
C ASN A 78 -1.88 20.46 -11.25
N ALA A 79 -1.33 19.35 -10.77
CA ALA A 79 -1.72 18.02 -11.22
C ALA A 79 -3.23 17.79 -11.02
N PRO A 80 -3.94 17.22 -12.00
CA PRO A 80 -5.40 17.03 -11.94
C PRO A 80 -5.85 16.30 -10.68
N ILE A 81 -5.13 15.27 -10.26
CA ILE A 81 -5.43 14.48 -9.04
C ILE A 81 -5.47 15.35 -7.78
N PHE A 82 -4.56 16.31 -7.64
CA PHE A 82 -4.54 17.23 -6.50
C PHE A 82 -5.61 18.32 -6.61
N ARG A 83 -5.97 18.76 -7.84
CA ARG A 83 -7.09 19.69 -8.04
C ARG A 83 -8.43 19.07 -7.64
N ILE A 84 -8.64 17.79 -7.96
CA ILE A 84 -9.83 17.05 -7.55
C ILE A 84 -9.87 16.94 -6.01
N GLY A 85 -8.77 16.56 -5.38
CA GLY A 85 -8.66 16.46 -3.92
C GLY A 85 -8.90 17.79 -3.17
N ARG A 86 -8.61 18.95 -3.80
CA ARG A 86 -8.97 20.25 -3.21
C ARG A 86 -10.46 20.56 -3.25
N ARG A 87 -11.17 20.09 -4.29
CA ARG A 87 -12.61 20.30 -4.43
C ARG A 87 -13.43 19.34 -3.57
N HIS A 88 -12.91 18.15 -3.38
CA HIS A 88 -13.52 17.08 -2.60
C HIS A 88 -12.47 16.54 -1.63
N PRO A 89 -12.21 17.23 -0.51
CA PRO A 89 -11.17 16.84 0.42
C PRO A 89 -11.53 15.51 1.10
N ILE A 90 -10.61 14.57 1.01
CA ILE A 90 -10.64 13.26 1.66
C ILE A 90 -9.32 13.03 2.38
N LEU A 91 -9.26 12.02 3.23
CA LEU A 91 -8.06 11.68 4.01
C LEU A 91 -7.59 12.84 4.88
N ILE A 92 -8.51 13.64 5.42
CA ILE A 92 -8.16 14.81 6.23
C ILE A 92 -7.47 14.35 7.51
N GLU A 93 -6.32 14.95 7.82
CA GLU A 93 -5.55 14.69 9.04
C GLU A 93 -6.44 14.67 10.29
N GLY A 94 -6.30 13.62 11.12
CA GLY A 94 -7.04 13.48 12.37
C GLY A 94 -8.50 13.07 12.22
N THR A 95 -8.98 12.77 11.01
CA THR A 95 -10.35 12.27 10.79
C THR A 95 -10.36 10.75 10.60
N TRP A 96 -11.49 10.13 10.90
CA TRP A 96 -11.73 8.72 10.64
C TRP A 96 -11.42 8.31 9.19
N GLY A 97 -11.68 9.19 8.23
CA GLY A 97 -11.40 8.95 6.81
C GLY A 97 -9.92 8.70 6.51
N ALA A 98 -9.02 9.31 7.29
CA ALA A 98 -7.57 9.16 7.17
C ALA A 98 -7.01 7.95 7.94
N GLU A 99 -7.81 7.29 8.77
CA GLU A 99 -7.37 6.08 9.50
C GLU A 99 -7.30 4.87 8.57
N VAL A 100 -6.45 3.92 8.94
CA VAL A 100 -6.36 2.63 8.26
C VAL A 100 -7.67 1.86 8.41
N HIS A 101 -8.08 1.15 7.36
CA HIS A 101 -9.31 0.36 7.35
C HIS A 101 -9.33 -0.66 8.50
N PRO A 102 -10.46 -0.83 9.24
CA PRO A 102 -10.54 -1.68 10.43
C PRO A 102 -10.12 -3.14 10.21
N ALA A 103 -10.40 -3.71 9.04
CA ALA A 103 -10.03 -5.10 8.71
C ALA A 103 -8.51 -5.37 8.77
N ILE A 104 -7.71 -4.33 8.66
CA ILE A 104 -6.24 -4.41 8.66
C ILE A 104 -5.61 -3.37 9.59
N ALA A 105 -6.30 -2.98 10.63
CA ALA A 105 -5.87 -1.95 11.57
C ALA A 105 -4.45 -2.22 12.10
N PRO A 106 -3.63 -1.17 12.27
CA PRO A 106 -2.34 -1.30 12.92
C PRO A 106 -2.45 -1.89 14.32
N ALA A 107 -1.53 -2.77 14.69
CA ALA A 107 -1.38 -3.34 16.02
C ALA A 107 -0.15 -2.76 16.73
N GLU A 108 -0.01 -3.08 18.01
CA GLU A 108 1.20 -2.74 18.76
C GLU A 108 2.44 -3.31 18.06
N GLY A 109 3.47 -2.50 17.89
CA GLY A 109 4.70 -2.86 17.19
C GLY A 109 4.69 -2.55 15.69
N ASP A 110 3.56 -2.21 15.09
CA ASP A 110 3.50 -1.75 13.71
C ASP A 110 3.89 -0.27 13.57
N TYR A 111 4.33 0.12 12.37
CA TYR A 111 4.76 1.48 12.09
C TYR A 111 3.73 2.20 11.21
N VAL A 112 3.23 3.36 11.62
CA VAL A 112 2.34 4.19 10.80
C VAL A 112 3.12 5.40 10.30
N ILE A 113 3.43 5.38 9.02
CA ILE A 113 4.17 6.44 8.31
C ILE A 113 3.16 7.34 7.60
N ARG A 114 3.18 8.64 7.87
CA ARG A 114 2.25 9.62 7.30
C ARG A 114 2.96 10.59 6.37
N ARG A 115 2.28 11.00 5.31
CA ARG A 115 2.72 12.06 4.41
C ARG A 115 1.55 12.94 3.96
N PHE A 116 1.84 14.20 3.69
CA PHE A 116 0.84 15.17 3.23
C PHE A 116 0.87 15.44 1.73
N LEU A 117 2.00 15.21 1.10
CA LEU A 117 2.23 15.52 -0.30
C LEU A 117 2.71 14.26 -1.03
N SER A 118 2.73 14.35 -2.35
CA SER A 118 3.19 13.30 -3.26
C SER A 118 2.15 12.22 -3.58
N VAL A 119 2.35 11.61 -4.74
CA VAL A 119 1.64 10.42 -5.21
C VAL A 119 2.36 9.17 -4.70
N ASP A 120 3.69 9.20 -4.73
CA ASP A 120 4.57 8.17 -4.18
C ASP A 120 4.48 8.16 -2.64
N ALA A 121 4.12 7.03 -2.05
CA ALA A 121 3.97 6.90 -0.61
C ALA A 121 5.29 7.02 0.15
N SER A 122 6.41 6.86 -0.50
CA SER A 122 7.73 6.95 0.09
C SER A 122 8.32 8.36 0.11
N TYR A 123 7.89 9.24 -0.82
CA TYR A 123 8.46 10.55 -0.97
C TYR A 123 8.08 11.49 0.19
N GLY A 124 9.08 11.96 0.92
CA GLY A 124 8.88 12.88 2.04
C GLY A 124 8.22 12.27 3.28
N SER A 125 8.14 10.92 3.37
CA SER A 125 7.42 10.22 4.44
C SER A 125 8.32 9.59 5.52
N GLY A 126 9.60 9.46 5.28
CA GLY A 126 10.51 8.71 6.18
C GLY A 126 10.45 7.18 6.02
N LEU A 127 9.62 6.63 5.11
CA LEU A 127 9.43 5.19 4.93
C LEU A 127 10.76 4.44 4.75
N PHE A 128 11.59 4.85 3.80
CA PHE A 128 12.86 4.18 3.54
C PHE A 128 13.91 4.40 4.64
N GLY A 129 13.83 5.52 5.36
CA GLY A 129 14.65 5.75 6.55
C GLY A 129 14.33 4.75 7.65
N THR A 130 13.05 4.53 7.92
CA THR A 130 12.57 3.54 8.89
C THR A 130 12.95 2.12 8.48
N LEU A 131 12.74 1.74 7.21
CA LEU A 131 13.13 0.42 6.71
C LEU A 131 14.64 0.15 6.89
N ARG A 132 15.48 1.13 6.58
CA ARG A 132 16.94 1.00 6.77
C ARG A 132 17.33 0.92 8.25
N ALA A 133 16.71 1.70 9.12
CA ALA A 133 16.94 1.65 10.56
C ALA A 133 16.57 0.27 11.14
N LEU A 134 15.56 -0.39 10.55
CA LEU A 134 15.15 -1.75 10.89
C LEU A 134 16.00 -2.83 10.18
N GLY A 135 17.01 -2.48 9.41
CA GLY A 135 17.84 -3.42 8.66
C GLY A 135 17.14 -4.11 7.49
N ARG A 136 16.02 -3.53 6.98
CA ARG A 136 15.22 -4.16 5.93
C ARG A 136 15.71 -3.73 4.56
N THR A 137 15.85 -4.71 3.65
CA THR A 137 16.31 -4.51 2.27
C THR A 137 15.37 -5.14 1.23
N LEU A 138 14.35 -5.87 1.67
CA LEU A 138 13.29 -6.44 0.86
C LEU A 138 11.94 -5.96 1.39
N ILE A 139 11.07 -5.49 0.51
CA ILE A 139 9.71 -5.09 0.85
C ILE A 139 8.67 -5.91 0.10
N VAL A 140 7.61 -6.30 0.81
CA VAL A 140 6.35 -6.77 0.21
C VAL A 140 5.45 -5.56 0.14
N ALA A 141 5.26 -4.99 -1.07
CA ALA A 141 4.50 -3.77 -1.31
C ALA A 141 3.08 -4.11 -1.78
N MET A 142 2.07 -3.64 -1.04
CA MET A 142 0.66 -3.93 -1.34
C MET A 142 -0.24 -2.75 -0.95
N GLY A 143 -1.42 -2.67 -1.55
CA GLY A 143 -2.41 -1.61 -1.27
C GLY A 143 -2.93 -0.91 -2.51
N VAL A 144 -3.28 0.37 -2.38
CA VAL A 144 -3.96 1.15 -3.41
C VAL A 144 -3.35 2.55 -3.61
N SER A 145 -3.49 3.19 -4.80
CA SER A 145 -3.85 2.53 -6.06
C SER A 145 -2.61 1.94 -6.70
N THR A 146 -2.77 0.81 -7.38
CA THR A 146 -1.65 0.07 -7.98
C THR A 146 -0.78 0.95 -8.88
N ASN A 147 -1.39 1.69 -9.80
CA ASN A 147 -0.72 2.55 -10.80
C ASN A 147 -0.29 3.93 -10.27
N PHE A 148 -0.49 4.22 -9.00
CA PHE A 148 -0.08 5.48 -8.37
C PHE A 148 0.83 5.21 -7.16
N ALA A 149 0.25 5.07 -5.97
CA ALA A 149 1.04 5.02 -4.74
C ALA A 149 1.86 3.73 -4.63
N VAL A 150 1.32 2.57 -5.06
CA VAL A 150 2.08 1.31 -5.05
C VAL A 150 3.22 1.38 -6.06
N GLU A 151 2.94 1.67 -7.32
CA GLU A 151 3.96 1.78 -8.37
C GLU A 151 5.02 2.85 -8.03
N GLY A 152 4.60 4.03 -7.54
CA GLY A 152 5.51 5.08 -7.11
C GLY A 152 6.45 4.60 -6.00
N THR A 153 5.92 3.92 -5.00
CA THR A 153 6.71 3.35 -3.89
C THR A 153 7.69 2.29 -4.37
N VAL A 154 7.25 1.39 -5.28
CA VAL A 154 8.13 0.37 -5.87
C VAL A 154 9.27 1.01 -6.66
N ARG A 155 9.00 2.00 -7.50
CA ARG A 155 10.04 2.77 -8.21
C ARG A 155 11.02 3.42 -7.24
N GLY A 156 10.50 4.02 -6.16
CA GLY A 156 11.30 4.61 -5.09
C GLY A 156 12.18 3.58 -4.37
N ALA A 157 11.66 2.37 -4.14
CA ALA A 157 12.37 1.26 -3.52
C ALA A 157 13.53 0.76 -4.38
N VAL A 158 13.25 0.46 -5.66
CA VAL A 158 14.26 -0.02 -6.62
C VAL A 158 15.39 1.00 -6.79
N ASN A 159 15.06 2.28 -6.91
CA ASN A 159 16.06 3.36 -6.98
C ASN A 159 16.96 3.45 -5.72
N ARG A 160 16.56 2.83 -4.63
CA ARG A 160 17.29 2.76 -3.35
C ARG A 160 17.86 1.37 -3.05
N LEU A 161 17.86 0.49 -4.05
CA LEU A 161 18.39 -0.87 -3.99
C LEU A 161 17.64 -1.79 -3.00
N PHE A 162 16.34 -1.58 -2.84
CA PHE A 162 15.48 -2.55 -2.19
C PHE A 162 15.03 -3.60 -3.20
N GLU A 163 15.00 -4.85 -2.77
CA GLU A 163 14.25 -5.90 -3.46
C GLU A 163 12.75 -5.71 -3.20
N VAL A 164 11.92 -6.04 -4.17
CA VAL A 164 10.48 -5.82 -4.08
C VAL A 164 9.71 -7.06 -4.50
N VAL A 165 8.70 -7.41 -3.70
CA VAL A 165 7.66 -8.39 -4.03
C VAL A 165 6.33 -7.67 -4.01
N VAL A 166 5.49 -7.91 -5.03
CA VAL A 166 4.15 -7.34 -5.14
C VAL A 166 3.14 -8.46 -5.25
N PRO A 167 2.38 -8.78 -4.19
CA PRO A 167 1.24 -9.70 -4.29
C PRO A 167 0.11 -8.97 -5.03
N GLU A 168 -0.17 -9.37 -6.27
CA GLU A 168 -1.09 -8.64 -7.14
C GLU A 168 -2.53 -8.62 -6.62
N ASP A 169 -2.96 -9.70 -5.96
CA ASP A 169 -4.27 -9.85 -5.34
C ASP A 169 -4.44 -9.00 -4.07
N CYS A 170 -3.34 -8.46 -3.53
CA CYS A 170 -3.32 -7.45 -2.46
C CYS A 170 -3.29 -6.01 -3.00
N CYS A 171 -3.47 -5.82 -4.31
CA CYS A 171 -3.43 -4.50 -4.94
C CYS A 171 -4.68 -4.25 -5.77
N ALA A 172 -5.12 -2.99 -5.84
CA ALA A 172 -6.23 -2.59 -6.69
C ALA A 172 -6.02 -1.19 -7.27
N SER A 173 -6.63 -0.95 -8.41
CA SER A 173 -6.78 0.37 -9.03
C SER A 173 -8.05 0.44 -9.85
N VAL A 174 -8.45 1.64 -10.23
CA VAL A 174 -9.61 1.89 -11.08
C VAL A 174 -9.23 2.81 -12.23
N PRO A 175 -9.66 2.46 -13.46
CA PRO A 175 -10.30 1.18 -13.82
C PRO A 175 -9.32 -0.01 -13.71
N ASP A 176 -9.84 -1.25 -13.74
CA ASP A 176 -9.04 -2.48 -13.56
C ASP A 176 -7.92 -2.63 -14.61
N GLU A 177 -8.13 -2.12 -15.81
CA GLU A 177 -7.10 -2.09 -16.86
C GLU A 177 -5.82 -1.37 -16.43
N MET A 178 -5.93 -0.34 -15.59
CA MET A 178 -4.77 0.39 -15.05
C MET A 178 -4.01 -0.46 -14.04
N HIS A 179 -4.71 -1.26 -13.23
CA HIS A 179 -4.08 -2.24 -12.36
C HIS A 179 -3.30 -3.27 -13.18
N ARG A 180 -3.94 -3.90 -14.17
CA ARG A 180 -3.31 -4.90 -15.04
C ARG A 180 -2.11 -4.32 -15.78
N PHE A 181 -2.25 -3.14 -16.37
CA PHE A 181 -1.14 -2.48 -17.05
C PHE A 181 0.05 -2.27 -16.11
N SER A 182 -0.21 -1.76 -14.91
CA SER A 182 0.85 -1.51 -13.92
C SER A 182 1.53 -2.82 -13.50
N ILE A 183 0.77 -3.87 -13.19
CA ILE A 183 1.32 -5.19 -12.81
C ILE A 183 2.14 -5.79 -13.97
N ASP A 184 1.53 -5.92 -15.15
CA ASP A 184 2.09 -6.72 -16.25
C ASP A 184 3.23 -6.01 -16.99
N ARG A 185 3.19 -4.69 -17.07
CA ARG A 185 4.10 -3.91 -17.93
C ARG A 185 5.12 -3.10 -17.18
N ILE A 186 4.87 -2.79 -15.91
CA ILE A 186 5.74 -1.93 -15.11
C ILE A 186 6.34 -2.70 -13.93
N LEU A 187 5.50 -3.18 -13.03
CA LEU A 187 5.93 -3.77 -11.77
C LEU A 187 6.65 -5.11 -11.98
N SER A 188 6.26 -5.88 -13.00
CA SER A 188 6.97 -7.10 -13.40
C SER A 188 8.42 -6.90 -13.84
N LEU A 189 8.79 -5.66 -14.20
CA LEU A 189 10.17 -5.28 -14.53
C LEU A 189 10.94 -4.72 -13.33
N LEU A 190 10.24 -4.39 -12.24
CA LEU A 190 10.80 -3.73 -11.07
C LEU A 190 10.88 -4.62 -9.83
N GLY A 191 10.15 -5.74 -9.84
CA GLY A 191 10.12 -6.66 -8.71
C GLY A 191 9.52 -8.01 -9.09
N THR A 192 9.36 -8.86 -8.10
CA THR A 192 8.69 -10.15 -8.25
C THR A 192 7.19 -9.98 -8.06
N ILE A 193 6.40 -10.32 -9.08
CA ILE A 193 4.94 -10.42 -8.93
C ILE A 193 4.61 -11.78 -8.30
N SER A 194 3.70 -11.77 -7.34
CA SER A 194 3.31 -12.93 -6.53
C SER A 194 1.83 -12.85 -6.17
N THR A 195 1.38 -13.75 -5.31
CA THR A 195 0.04 -13.74 -4.69
C THR A 195 0.15 -13.66 -3.17
N SER A 196 -0.95 -13.29 -2.51
CA SER A 196 -1.05 -13.31 -1.04
C SER A 196 -0.74 -14.70 -0.47
N GLU A 197 -1.23 -15.76 -1.12
CA GLU A 197 -0.98 -17.15 -0.72
C GLU A 197 0.50 -17.50 -0.74
N GLU A 198 1.22 -17.14 -1.81
CA GLU A 198 2.66 -17.39 -1.94
C GLU A 198 3.46 -16.61 -0.89
N VAL A 199 3.08 -15.35 -0.65
CA VAL A 199 3.71 -14.52 0.41
C VAL A 199 3.47 -15.12 1.79
N VAL A 200 2.24 -15.51 2.12
CA VAL A 200 1.91 -16.16 3.40
C VAL A 200 2.73 -17.45 3.56
N ARG A 201 2.78 -18.29 2.54
CA ARG A 201 3.56 -19.52 2.56
C ARG A 201 5.05 -19.25 2.80
N ALA A 202 5.61 -18.25 2.12
CA ALA A 202 7.03 -17.88 2.28
C ALA A 202 7.35 -17.31 3.68
N LEU A 203 6.41 -16.57 4.28
CA LEU A 203 6.57 -16.04 5.65
C LEU A 203 6.41 -17.10 6.74
N THR A 204 5.60 -18.14 6.49
CA THR A 204 5.32 -19.22 7.45
C THR A 204 6.26 -20.40 7.31
N ALA A 205 7.02 -20.50 6.24
CA ALA A 205 8.04 -21.53 6.08
C ALA A 205 9.05 -21.46 7.26
N VAL A 206 9.30 -22.61 7.86
CA VAL A 206 10.32 -22.71 8.92
C VAL A 206 11.68 -22.54 8.24
N SER A 207 12.42 -21.49 8.62
CA SER A 207 13.81 -21.25 8.19
C SER A 207 14.74 -22.16 8.97
#